data_950c27c025dd97b15ce6d1a6addf14aa
#
_entry.id   950c27c025dd97b15ce6d1a6addf14aa
#
_cell.length_a   1.000
_cell.length_b   1.000
_cell.length_c   1.000
_cell.angle_alpha   90.00
_cell.angle_beta   90.00
_cell.angle_gamma   90.00
#
_symmetry.space_group_name_H-M   'P 1'
#
loop_
_entity.id
_entity.type
_entity.pdbx_description
1 polymer ?
#
loop_
_entity_poly.entity_id
_entity_poly.type
_entity_poly.pdbx_seq_one_letter_code
_entity_poly.pdbx_strand_id
1 'polypeptide(L)'
;MGQPEILRATPAQSGALTALMHASSAYQGDYASILDGYVVTPGYVETHPTFTATTGGELLGFYALLEDPPELDILFVADAAQGLGLGARLVGHMLGEARARGITRVRVVSHPPALPFYLRMGARRTGTIPPNPPKVRWERPELRFDVPTG
;
A
#
# COMPACT_ATOMS: atom_id res chain seq x y z
N MET A 1 -21.28 -13.37 -6.82
CA MET A 1 -20.35 -12.30 -6.46
C MET A 1 -18.97 -12.69 -6.85
N GLY A 2 -18.39 -11.97 -7.76
CA GLY A 2 -17.06 -12.26 -8.27
C GLY A 2 -15.97 -11.83 -7.30
N GLN A 3 -14.76 -12.34 -7.57
CA GLN A 3 -13.57 -11.85 -6.94
C GLN A 3 -13.36 -10.38 -7.32
N PRO A 4 -12.81 -9.53 -6.42
CA PRO A 4 -12.45 -8.18 -6.80
C PRO A 4 -11.45 -8.18 -7.96
N GLU A 5 -11.65 -7.25 -8.88
CA GLU A 5 -10.71 -7.05 -9.99
C GLU A 5 -9.65 -6.05 -9.58
N ILE A 6 -8.40 -6.33 -9.96
CA ILE A 6 -7.29 -5.40 -9.75
C ILE A 6 -6.96 -4.76 -11.09
N LEU A 7 -7.16 -3.44 -11.17
CA LEU A 7 -7.01 -2.66 -12.40
C LEU A 7 -6.16 -1.42 -12.14
N ARG A 8 -5.53 -0.93 -13.20
CA ARG A 8 -4.76 0.33 -13.11
C ARG A 8 -5.70 1.47 -12.73
N ALA A 9 -5.33 2.21 -11.71
CA ALA A 9 -6.07 3.40 -11.30
C ALA A 9 -5.95 4.50 -12.34
N THR A 10 -7.00 5.32 -12.47
CA THR A 10 -6.99 6.51 -13.30
C THR A 10 -6.83 7.75 -12.43
N PRO A 11 -6.30 8.86 -12.99
CA PRO A 11 -6.20 10.12 -12.22
C PRO A 11 -7.54 10.59 -11.65
N ALA A 12 -8.65 10.30 -12.34
CA ALA A 12 -9.99 10.68 -11.87
C ALA A 12 -10.38 9.98 -10.55
N GLN A 13 -9.72 8.88 -10.20
CA GLN A 13 -10.02 8.13 -8.97
C GLN A 13 -9.28 8.66 -7.75
N SER A 14 -8.41 9.66 -7.92
CA SER A 14 -7.54 10.15 -6.83
C SER A 14 -8.31 10.55 -5.58
N GLY A 15 -9.47 11.21 -5.73
CA GLY A 15 -10.31 11.58 -4.59
C GLY A 15 -10.87 10.39 -3.84
N ALA A 16 -11.29 9.35 -4.56
CA ALA A 16 -11.81 8.12 -3.95
C ALA A 16 -10.71 7.38 -3.20
N LEU A 17 -9.49 7.36 -3.74
CA LEU A 17 -8.34 6.74 -3.08
C LEU A 17 -7.99 7.47 -1.78
N THR A 18 -7.97 8.80 -1.82
CA THR A 18 -7.74 9.62 -0.63
C THR A 18 -8.80 9.35 0.44
N ALA A 19 -10.07 9.29 0.03
CA ALA A 19 -11.17 9.04 0.95
C ALA A 19 -11.05 7.65 1.60
N LEU A 20 -10.65 6.64 0.84
CA LEU A 20 -10.47 5.29 1.38
C LEU A 20 -9.36 5.26 2.43
N MET A 21 -8.25 5.94 2.18
CA MET A 21 -7.15 6.03 3.15
C MET A 21 -7.62 6.64 4.46
N HIS A 22 -8.31 7.78 4.40
CA HIS A 22 -8.74 8.49 5.59
C HIS A 22 -9.88 7.77 6.33
N ALA A 23 -10.62 6.91 5.67
CA ALA A 23 -11.66 6.10 6.30
C ALA A 23 -11.12 4.81 6.94
N SER A 24 -9.85 4.47 6.69
CA SER A 24 -9.27 3.21 7.17
C SER A 24 -9.02 3.23 8.67
N SER A 25 -9.39 2.15 9.35
CA SER A 25 -9.08 1.95 10.77
C SER A 25 -7.62 1.57 11.02
N ALA A 26 -6.85 1.29 9.97
CA ALA A 26 -5.44 0.91 10.11
C ALA A 26 -4.59 2.00 10.75
N TYR A 27 -4.95 3.27 10.55
CA TYR A 27 -4.23 4.42 11.10
C TYR A 27 -5.13 5.21 12.03
N GLN A 28 -5.50 4.61 13.15
CA GLN A 28 -6.32 5.25 14.18
C GLN A 28 -5.50 5.53 15.44
N GLY A 29 -6.05 6.35 16.34
CA GLY A 29 -5.40 6.71 17.58
C GLY A 29 -4.09 7.42 17.31
N ASP A 30 -3.01 6.95 17.92
CA ASP A 30 -1.70 7.57 17.82
C ASP A 30 -1.12 7.53 16.41
N TYR A 31 -1.58 6.59 15.55
CA TYR A 31 -1.07 6.46 14.19
C TYR A 31 -1.78 7.34 13.17
N ALA A 32 -2.88 7.97 13.53
CA ALA A 32 -3.68 8.77 12.60
C ALA A 32 -2.91 10.00 12.07
N SER A 33 -1.97 10.52 12.86
CA SER A 33 -1.23 11.74 12.49
C SER A 33 -0.44 11.62 11.19
N ILE A 34 -0.04 10.41 10.81
CA ILE A 34 0.73 10.21 9.57
C ILE A 34 -0.10 10.57 8.33
N LEU A 35 -1.43 10.48 8.42
CA LEU A 35 -2.34 10.78 7.33
C LEU A 35 -2.84 12.23 7.34
N ASP A 36 -2.44 13.04 8.34
CA ASP A 36 -2.91 14.42 8.45
C ASP A 36 -2.58 15.22 7.18
N GLY A 37 -3.62 15.69 6.49
CA GLY A 37 -3.47 16.47 5.28
C GLY A 37 -2.98 15.71 4.06
N TYR A 38 -2.82 14.39 4.16
CA TYR A 38 -2.33 13.59 3.04
C TYR A 38 -3.40 13.47 1.96
N VAL A 39 -3.00 13.72 0.71
CA VAL A 39 -3.88 13.63 -0.45
C VAL A 39 -3.18 12.86 -1.55
N VAL A 40 -3.87 11.84 -2.08
CA VAL A 40 -3.42 11.18 -3.32
C VAL A 40 -3.86 12.07 -4.48
N THR A 41 -2.89 12.69 -5.16
CA THR A 41 -3.19 13.62 -6.25
C THR A 41 -3.38 12.89 -7.58
N PRO A 42 -4.08 13.50 -8.56
CA PRO A 42 -4.15 12.94 -9.91
C PRO A 42 -2.77 12.73 -10.52
N GLY A 43 -1.84 13.67 -10.31
CA GLY A 43 -0.47 13.56 -10.81
C GLY A 43 0.29 12.38 -10.21
N TYR A 44 0.07 12.10 -8.93
CA TYR A 44 0.66 10.93 -8.27
C TYR A 44 0.18 9.63 -8.96
N VAL A 45 -1.11 9.51 -9.19
CA VAL A 45 -1.70 8.32 -9.83
C VAL A 45 -1.18 8.14 -11.25
N GLU A 46 -1.03 9.24 -11.97
CA GLU A 46 -0.51 9.21 -13.34
C GLU A 46 0.97 8.81 -13.39
N THR A 47 1.77 9.33 -12.44
CA THR A 47 3.23 9.14 -12.43
C THR A 47 3.63 7.76 -11.93
N HIS A 48 2.94 7.25 -10.91
CA HIS A 48 3.33 6.00 -10.24
C HIS A 48 2.33 4.88 -10.51
N PRO A 49 2.80 3.65 -10.77
CA PRO A 49 1.91 2.50 -10.90
C PRO A 49 1.00 2.36 -9.68
N THR A 50 -0.27 2.66 -9.86
CA THR A 50 -1.29 2.62 -8.81
C THR A 50 -2.41 1.71 -9.31
N PHE A 51 -2.80 0.73 -8.48
CA PHE A 51 -3.78 -0.28 -8.86
C PHE A 51 -4.88 -0.37 -7.81
N THR A 52 -6.11 -0.47 -8.29
CA THR A 52 -7.29 -0.56 -7.43
C THR A 52 -7.86 -1.97 -7.45
N ALA A 53 -8.43 -2.38 -6.32
CA ALA A 53 -9.26 -3.58 -6.25
C ALA A 53 -10.72 -3.14 -6.11
N THR A 54 -11.56 -3.54 -7.06
CA THR A 54 -12.96 -3.15 -7.09
C THR A 54 -13.86 -4.36 -7.31
N THR A 55 -15.08 -4.28 -6.80
CA THR A 55 -16.12 -5.27 -7.10
C THR A 55 -17.45 -4.53 -7.24
N GLY A 56 -18.15 -4.79 -8.35
CA GLY A 56 -19.42 -4.10 -8.62
C GLY A 56 -19.32 -2.58 -8.59
N GLY A 57 -18.17 -2.02 -8.99
CA GLY A 57 -17.94 -0.58 -8.96
C GLY A 57 -17.50 -0.03 -7.60
N GLU A 58 -17.48 -0.87 -6.56
CA GLU A 58 -17.05 -0.45 -5.23
C GLU A 58 -15.55 -0.61 -5.06
N LEU A 59 -14.88 0.46 -4.60
CA LEU A 59 -13.46 0.46 -4.32
C LEU A 59 -13.21 -0.23 -2.97
N LEU A 60 -12.45 -1.33 -2.99
CA LEU A 60 -12.16 -2.11 -1.79
C LEU A 60 -10.74 -1.97 -1.28
N GLY A 61 -9.84 -1.50 -2.11
CA GLY A 61 -8.45 -1.32 -1.71
C GLY A 61 -7.61 -0.81 -2.88
N PHE A 62 -6.37 -0.46 -2.59
CA PHE A 62 -5.42 -0.06 -3.62
C PHE A 62 -3.99 -0.10 -3.11
N TYR A 63 -3.05 -0.08 -4.04
CA TYR A 63 -1.64 0.11 -3.71
C TYR A 63 -0.99 1.04 -4.73
N ALA A 64 0.14 1.62 -4.34
CA ALA A 64 0.98 2.40 -5.24
C ALA A 64 2.43 1.93 -5.11
N LEU A 65 3.07 1.71 -6.26
CA LEU A 65 4.45 1.27 -6.35
C LEU A 65 5.30 2.41 -6.90
N LEU A 66 6.31 2.83 -6.14
CA LEU A 66 7.35 3.72 -6.65
C LEU A 66 8.40 2.88 -7.35
N GLU A 67 8.89 3.37 -8.49
CA GLU A 67 9.82 2.58 -9.31
C GLU A 67 11.28 2.91 -9.06
N ASP A 68 11.62 4.14 -8.64
CA ASP A 68 13.00 4.56 -8.49
C ASP A 68 13.15 5.57 -7.34
N PRO A 69 13.63 5.14 -6.17
CA PRO A 69 13.94 3.74 -5.79
C PRO A 69 12.66 2.92 -5.60
N PRO A 70 12.72 1.61 -5.81
CA PRO A 70 11.53 0.78 -5.70
C PRO A 70 10.98 0.70 -4.27
N GLU A 71 9.71 1.08 -4.12
CA GLU A 71 9.06 1.08 -2.81
C GLU A 71 7.56 0.85 -2.96
N LEU A 72 7.00 0.01 -2.10
CA LEU A 72 5.56 -0.07 -1.94
C LEU A 72 5.17 1.09 -1.02
N ASP A 73 4.74 2.19 -1.62
CA ASP A 73 4.51 3.45 -0.92
C ASP A 73 3.18 3.48 -0.19
N ILE A 74 2.14 2.92 -0.81
CA ILE A 74 0.78 2.92 -0.25
C ILE A 74 0.18 1.53 -0.44
N LEU A 75 -0.48 1.03 0.60
CA LEU A 75 -1.32 -0.17 0.54
C LEU A 75 -2.44 -0.01 1.56
N PHE A 76 -3.67 0.07 1.07
CA PHE A 76 -4.86 0.17 1.92
C PHE A 76 -5.94 -0.78 1.46
N VAL A 77 -6.64 -1.37 2.43
CA VAL A 77 -7.83 -2.19 2.22
C VAL A 77 -8.95 -1.60 3.05
N ALA A 78 -10.12 -1.39 2.45
CA ALA A 78 -11.28 -0.87 3.15
C ALA A 78 -11.64 -1.78 4.34
N ASP A 79 -12.08 -1.18 5.44
CA ASP A 79 -12.43 -1.95 6.65
C ASP A 79 -13.44 -3.05 6.35
N ALA A 80 -14.43 -2.77 5.50
CA ALA A 80 -15.46 -3.74 5.10
C ALA A 80 -14.88 -4.94 4.34
N ALA A 81 -13.69 -4.83 3.76
CA ALA A 81 -13.04 -5.89 2.99
C ALA A 81 -11.92 -6.58 3.77
N GLN A 82 -11.71 -6.22 5.04
CA GLN A 82 -10.70 -6.87 5.87
C GLN A 82 -11.06 -8.35 6.09
N GLY A 83 -10.03 -9.19 6.22
CA GLY A 83 -10.22 -10.60 6.47
C GLY A 83 -10.57 -11.43 5.25
N LEU A 84 -10.65 -10.84 4.06
CA LEU A 84 -11.00 -11.53 2.81
C LEU A 84 -9.78 -11.89 1.96
N GLY A 85 -8.56 -11.67 2.48
CA GLY A 85 -7.34 -11.97 1.75
C GLY A 85 -6.98 -10.95 0.68
N LEU A 86 -7.66 -9.80 0.64
CA LEU A 86 -7.42 -8.80 -0.40
C LEU A 86 -6.04 -8.17 -0.28
N GLY A 87 -5.55 -7.92 0.93
CA GLY A 87 -4.20 -7.41 1.12
C GLY A 87 -3.14 -8.32 0.52
N ALA A 88 -3.28 -9.63 0.71
CA ALA A 88 -2.37 -10.62 0.13
C ALA A 88 -2.44 -10.61 -1.40
N ARG A 89 -3.64 -10.47 -1.98
CA ARG A 89 -3.80 -10.38 -3.42
C ARG A 89 -3.15 -9.12 -3.99
N LEU A 90 -3.28 -7.99 -3.29
CA LEU A 90 -2.65 -6.74 -3.72
C LEU A 90 -1.13 -6.84 -3.66
N VAL A 91 -0.57 -7.43 -2.60
CA VAL A 91 0.88 -7.67 -2.52
C VAL A 91 1.34 -8.58 -3.65
N GLY A 92 0.63 -9.67 -3.91
CA GLY A 92 0.97 -10.58 -5.01
C GLY A 92 0.94 -9.89 -6.36
N HIS A 93 -0.08 -9.06 -6.61
CA HIS A 93 -0.18 -8.27 -7.83
C HIS A 93 1.00 -7.28 -7.94
N MET A 94 1.33 -6.60 -6.85
CA MET A 94 2.45 -5.66 -6.81
C MET A 94 3.77 -6.35 -7.16
N LEU A 95 4.02 -7.53 -6.61
CA LEU A 95 5.24 -8.27 -6.92
C LEU A 95 5.30 -8.66 -8.40
N GLY A 96 4.16 -9.03 -8.99
CA GLY A 96 4.07 -9.32 -10.43
C GLY A 96 4.35 -8.08 -11.28
N GLU A 97 3.83 -6.92 -10.88
CA GLU A 97 4.10 -5.66 -11.58
C GLU A 97 5.57 -5.25 -11.45
N ALA A 98 6.14 -5.41 -10.26
CA ALA A 98 7.56 -5.15 -10.03
C ALA A 98 8.42 -6.03 -10.94
N ARG A 99 8.11 -7.33 -11.01
CA ARG A 99 8.82 -8.26 -11.87
C ARG A 99 8.74 -7.84 -13.33
N ALA A 100 7.56 -7.46 -13.81
CA ALA A 100 7.36 -7.03 -15.19
C ALA A 100 8.17 -5.79 -15.55
N ARG A 101 8.50 -4.98 -14.55
CA ARG A 101 9.31 -3.77 -14.72
C ARG A 101 10.80 -3.97 -14.47
N GLY A 102 11.24 -5.21 -14.25
CA GLY A 102 12.64 -5.51 -13.99
C GLY A 102 13.10 -5.14 -12.59
N ILE A 103 12.17 -4.88 -11.68
CA ILE A 103 12.48 -4.56 -10.28
C ILE A 103 12.74 -5.86 -9.52
N THR A 104 13.86 -5.94 -8.82
CA THR A 104 14.26 -7.15 -8.08
C THR A 104 14.02 -7.06 -6.58
N ARG A 105 13.85 -5.86 -6.04
CA ARG A 105 13.64 -5.63 -4.61
C ARG A 105 12.69 -4.46 -4.43
N VAL A 106 11.78 -4.57 -3.45
CA VAL A 106 10.82 -3.52 -3.13
C VAL A 106 10.90 -3.23 -1.64
N ARG A 107 11.16 -1.98 -1.30
CA ARG A 107 11.22 -1.52 0.09
C ARG A 107 9.81 -1.27 0.61
N VAL A 108 9.58 -1.52 1.90
CA VAL A 108 8.36 -1.14 2.59
C VAL A 108 8.74 -0.49 3.91
N VAL A 109 8.16 0.68 4.20
CA VAL A 109 8.23 1.29 5.52
C VAL A 109 6.84 1.13 6.14
N SER A 110 6.74 0.23 7.12
CA SER A 110 5.46 -0.16 7.70
C SER A 110 5.16 0.66 8.95
N HIS A 111 3.88 0.96 9.22
CA HIS A 111 3.53 1.32 10.58
C HIS A 111 3.54 0.02 11.43
N PRO A 112 3.83 0.14 12.74
CA PRO A 112 4.06 -1.06 13.56
C PRO A 112 2.97 -2.13 13.51
N PRO A 113 1.67 -1.78 13.55
CA PRO A 113 0.63 -2.82 13.51
C PRO A 113 0.60 -3.67 12.23
N ALA A 114 1.14 -3.19 11.11
CA ALA A 114 1.13 -3.94 9.86
C ALA A 114 2.33 -4.85 9.69
N LEU A 115 3.32 -4.78 10.58
CA LEU A 115 4.52 -5.61 10.49
C LEU A 115 4.21 -7.11 10.34
N PRO A 116 3.35 -7.71 11.17
CA PRO A 116 3.07 -9.15 11.03
C PRO A 116 2.51 -9.52 9.66
N PHE A 117 1.68 -8.65 9.08
CA PHE A 117 1.13 -8.87 7.75
C PHE A 117 2.25 -8.95 6.70
N TYR A 118 3.15 -7.97 6.70
CA TYR A 118 4.23 -7.97 5.70
C TYR A 118 5.18 -9.15 5.86
N LEU A 119 5.47 -9.55 7.09
CA LEU A 119 6.30 -10.73 7.34
C LEU A 119 5.62 -12.00 6.79
N ARG A 120 4.30 -12.14 6.98
CA ARG A 120 3.55 -13.28 6.43
C ARG A 120 3.56 -13.28 4.91
N MET A 121 3.64 -12.09 4.29
CA MET A 121 3.68 -11.97 2.83
C MET A 121 5.07 -12.23 2.26
N GLY A 122 6.06 -12.48 3.10
CA GLY A 122 7.41 -12.84 2.66
C GLY A 122 8.42 -11.72 2.71
N ALA A 123 8.05 -10.54 3.22
CA ALA A 123 9.01 -9.46 3.41
C ALA A 123 9.95 -9.78 4.58
N ARG A 124 11.17 -9.28 4.50
CA ARG A 124 12.16 -9.41 5.57
C ARG A 124 12.46 -8.05 6.15
N ARG A 125 12.56 -7.98 7.48
CA ARG A 125 12.92 -6.72 8.13
C ARG A 125 14.41 -6.43 7.89
N THR A 126 14.68 -5.20 7.42
CA THR A 126 16.04 -4.75 7.10
C THR A 126 16.53 -3.64 8.02
N GLY A 127 15.63 -3.01 8.76
CA GLY A 127 16.04 -1.92 9.64
C GLY A 127 14.88 -1.28 10.36
N THR A 128 15.13 -0.09 10.87
CA THR A 128 14.16 0.72 11.61
C THR A 128 14.31 2.17 11.18
N ILE A 129 13.19 2.81 10.87
CA ILE A 129 13.15 4.23 10.54
C ILE A 129 12.82 5.00 11.82
N PRO A 130 13.67 5.98 12.21
CA PRO A 130 13.43 6.76 13.43
C PRO A 130 12.14 7.59 13.34
N PRO A 131 11.58 8.00 14.49
CA PRO A 131 10.45 8.91 14.50
C PRO A 131 10.76 10.22 13.76
N ASN A 132 9.72 10.83 13.19
CA ASN A 132 9.79 12.14 12.53
C ASN A 132 8.64 13.01 13.05
N PRO A 133 8.75 13.54 14.30
CA PRO A 133 7.70 14.32 14.89
C PRO A 133 7.47 15.65 14.13
N PRO A 134 6.26 16.24 14.22
CA PRO A 134 5.13 15.75 15.00
C PRO A 134 4.26 14.70 14.30
N LYS A 135 4.44 14.50 12.99
CA LYS A 135 3.55 13.67 12.19
C LYS A 135 3.72 12.18 12.48
N VAL A 136 4.97 11.73 12.67
CA VAL A 136 5.29 10.33 12.98
C VAL A 136 6.09 10.31 14.27
N ARG A 137 5.46 9.89 15.37
CA ARG A 137 6.06 9.90 16.71
C ARG A 137 6.61 8.55 17.14
N TRP A 138 6.56 7.56 16.25
CA TRP A 138 6.99 6.20 16.53
C TRP A 138 8.04 5.74 15.54
N GLU A 139 8.81 4.74 15.93
CA GLU A 139 9.70 4.05 15.02
C GLU A 139 8.88 3.20 14.04
N ARG A 140 9.38 3.07 12.81
CA ARG A 140 8.73 2.25 11.79
C ARG A 140 9.68 1.14 11.33
N PRO A 141 9.22 -0.12 11.27
CA PRO A 141 10.03 -1.17 10.65
C PRO A 141 10.25 -0.90 9.17
N GLU A 142 11.48 -1.09 8.74
CA GLU A 142 11.83 -1.09 7.33
C GLU A 142 11.97 -2.53 6.87
N LEU A 143 11.32 -2.88 5.75
CA LEU A 143 11.30 -4.23 5.23
C LEU A 143 11.65 -4.24 3.75
N ARG A 144 11.92 -5.42 3.24
CA ARG A 144 12.20 -5.62 1.83
C ARG A 144 11.53 -6.89 1.33
N PHE A 145 10.86 -6.77 0.19
CA PHE A 145 10.46 -7.92 -0.60
C PHE A 145 11.55 -8.22 -1.61
N ASP A 146 11.92 -9.49 -1.75
CA ASP A 146 12.67 -9.96 -2.90
C ASP A 146 11.66 -10.36 -3.97
N VAL A 147 11.81 -9.84 -5.18
CA VAL A 147 10.84 -10.06 -6.25
C VAL A 147 11.17 -11.40 -6.91
N PRO A 148 10.21 -12.33 -7.02
CA PRO A 148 10.47 -13.62 -7.67
C PRO A 148 10.91 -13.43 -9.12
N THR A 149 11.90 -14.21 -9.56
CA THR A 149 12.47 -14.10 -10.90
C THR A 149 12.05 -15.24 -11.83
N GLY A 150 11.41 -16.25 -11.28
CA GLY A 150 11.04 -17.46 -12.03
C GLY A 150 9.64 -17.47 -12.60
#